data_63d3defbcbbfb176313c45a505e2f682
#
_entry.id   63d3defbcbbfb176313c45a505e2f682
#
_cell.length_a   1.000
_cell.length_b   1.000
_cell.length_c   1.000
_cell.angle_alpha   90.00
_cell.angle_beta   90.00
_cell.angle_gamma   90.00
#
_symmetry.space_group_name_H-M   'P 1'
#
loop_
_entity.id
_entity.type
_entity.pdbx_description
1 polymer ?
#
loop_
_entity_poly.entity_id
_entity_poly.type
_entity_poly.pdbx_seq_one_letter_code
_entity_poly.pdbx_strand_id
1 'polypeptide(L)'
;RSWTDAEGTKHTEVVPNYENYEIKGDISKSTWQKVIETLPAYIKDDAGTPHYYKYSVTETEIKGYTTTIETSKDGFTFTIINRHFALLPDTGGEGIMMFIIAGGLLLAFLLYTGRRRKRKQTM
;
A
#
# COMPACT_ATOMS: atom_id res chain seq x y z
N ARG A 1 7.81 19.36 2.79
CA ARG A 1 8.24 20.32 1.77
C ARG A 1 9.68 20.14 1.38
N SER A 2 10.03 20.52 0.18
CA SER A 2 11.41 20.49 -0.30
C SER A 2 11.76 21.78 -1.04
N TRP A 3 13.04 22.12 -1.09
CA TRP A 3 13.60 23.25 -1.88
C TRP A 3 15.01 22.90 -2.34
N THR A 4 15.55 23.69 -3.25
CA THR A 4 16.93 23.58 -3.71
C THR A 4 17.63 24.88 -3.36
N ASP A 5 18.81 24.77 -2.71
CA ASP A 5 19.61 25.93 -2.34
C ASP A 5 20.40 26.50 -3.54
N ALA A 6 21.22 27.53 -3.29
CA ALA A 6 22.03 28.17 -4.31
C ALA A 6 23.11 27.26 -4.90
N GLU A 7 23.57 26.28 -4.13
CA GLU A 7 24.57 25.27 -4.50
C GLU A 7 23.98 24.10 -5.27
N GLY A 8 22.63 24.07 -5.45
CA GLY A 8 21.90 23.00 -6.12
C GLY A 8 21.58 21.80 -5.23
N THR A 9 21.80 21.91 -3.92
CA THR A 9 21.48 20.84 -2.96
C THR A 9 19.99 20.85 -2.65
N LYS A 10 19.37 19.66 -2.75
CA LYS A 10 17.97 19.49 -2.41
C LYS A 10 17.80 19.21 -0.92
N HIS A 11 17.00 20.04 -0.28
CA HIS A 11 16.56 19.89 1.11
C HIS A 11 15.14 19.35 1.18
N THR A 12 14.84 18.56 2.22
CA THR A 12 13.48 18.05 2.47
C THR A 12 13.24 18.05 3.97
N GLU A 13 12.09 18.55 4.38
CA GLU A 13 11.69 18.55 5.79
C GLU A 13 10.17 18.37 5.94
N VAL A 14 9.74 17.93 7.10
CA VAL A 14 8.32 17.91 7.46
C VAL A 14 7.88 19.35 7.79
N VAL A 15 6.69 19.73 7.30
CA VAL A 15 6.13 21.04 7.57
C VAL A 15 5.76 21.10 9.07
N PRO A 16 6.30 22.06 9.84
CA PRO A 16 5.95 22.18 11.26
C PRO A 16 4.45 22.24 11.50
N ASN A 17 3.96 21.56 12.53
CA ASN A 17 2.55 21.40 12.91
C ASN A 17 1.67 20.56 11.95
N TYR A 18 2.26 19.98 10.91
CA TYR A 18 1.54 19.10 9.97
C TYR A 18 2.10 17.68 9.95
N GLU A 19 2.95 17.33 10.90
CA GLU A 19 3.36 15.95 11.14
C GLU A 19 2.18 15.17 11.74
N ASN A 20 1.86 14.01 11.13
CA ASN A 20 0.71 13.18 11.53
C ASN A 20 -0.63 13.94 11.55
N TYR A 21 -0.81 14.88 10.62
CA TYR A 21 -2.01 15.69 10.55
C TYR A 21 -3.23 14.85 10.15
N GLU A 22 -4.26 14.83 11.00
CA GLU A 22 -5.47 14.08 10.77
C GLU A 22 -6.55 14.94 10.10
N ILE A 23 -7.04 14.50 8.94
CA ILE A 23 -8.22 15.10 8.30
C ILE A 23 -9.45 14.36 8.81
N LYS A 24 -10.19 15.01 9.70
CA LYS A 24 -11.48 14.51 10.21
C LYS A 24 -12.57 14.83 9.21
N GLY A 25 -13.25 13.81 8.75
CA GLY A 25 -14.35 13.93 7.83
C GLY A 25 -15.70 13.56 8.44
N ASP A 26 -16.75 13.86 7.71
CA ASP A 26 -18.11 13.42 8.03
C ASP A 26 -18.35 12.06 7.37
N ILE A 27 -18.67 11.04 8.16
CA ILE A 27 -18.93 9.68 7.70
C ILE A 27 -20.07 9.59 6.67
N SER A 28 -20.95 10.59 6.64
CA SER A 28 -22.02 10.70 5.65
C SER A 28 -21.54 11.16 4.27
N LYS A 29 -20.29 11.63 4.15
CA LYS A 29 -19.69 12.14 2.93
C LYS A 29 -18.65 11.19 2.40
N SER A 30 -18.65 10.96 1.10
CA SER A 30 -17.64 10.13 0.41
C SER A 30 -16.30 10.85 0.19
N THR A 31 -16.27 12.17 0.35
CA THR A 31 -15.07 12.99 0.15
C THR A 31 -14.92 13.98 1.29
N TRP A 32 -13.68 14.15 1.73
CA TRP A 32 -13.31 15.13 2.75
C TRP A 32 -12.29 16.09 2.17
N GLN A 33 -12.37 17.35 2.53
CA GLN A 33 -11.48 18.38 2.04
C GLN A 33 -10.97 19.23 3.19
N LYS A 34 -9.68 19.55 3.15
CA LYS A 34 -9.05 20.52 4.06
C LYS A 34 -8.21 21.47 3.24
N VAL A 35 -8.43 22.75 3.44
CA VAL A 35 -7.60 23.82 2.88
C VAL A 35 -6.62 24.29 3.94
N ILE A 36 -5.34 24.42 3.54
CA ILE A 36 -4.26 24.93 4.38
C ILE A 36 -3.80 26.23 3.72
N GLU A 37 -4.11 27.36 4.36
CA GLU A 37 -4.00 28.68 3.72
C GLU A 37 -2.67 29.40 3.98
N THR A 38 -1.90 29.03 5.01
CA THR A 38 -0.80 29.87 5.51
C THR A 38 0.58 29.21 5.39
N LEU A 39 0.79 28.41 4.38
CA LEU A 39 2.10 27.80 4.15
C LEU A 39 3.05 28.79 3.46
N PRO A 40 4.33 28.90 3.94
CA PRO A 40 5.32 29.78 3.30
C PRO A 40 5.62 29.34 1.88
N ALA A 41 5.73 30.30 0.96
CA ALA A 41 6.03 30.01 -0.44
C ALA A 41 7.52 29.72 -0.69
N TYR A 42 8.40 30.26 0.14
CA TYR A 42 9.85 30.16 -0.02
C TYR A 42 10.58 30.30 1.31
N ILE A 43 11.86 29.91 1.32
CA ILE A 43 12.85 30.27 2.34
C ILE A 43 13.88 31.23 1.72
N LYS A 44 14.43 32.14 2.50
CA LYS A 44 15.54 32.98 2.08
C LYS A 44 16.85 32.45 2.66
N ASP A 45 17.89 32.44 1.86
CA ASP A 45 19.25 32.21 2.35
C ASP A 45 19.84 33.45 3.06
N ASP A 46 21.07 33.33 3.55
CA ASP A 46 21.78 34.41 4.23
C ASP A 46 22.04 35.62 3.34
N ALA A 47 22.06 35.45 2.02
CA ALA A 47 22.18 36.50 1.04
C ALA A 47 20.82 37.16 0.69
N GLY A 48 19.71 36.62 1.24
CA GLY A 48 18.36 37.10 1.00
C GLY A 48 17.71 36.55 -0.27
N THR A 49 18.33 35.58 -0.95
CA THR A 49 17.81 34.94 -2.17
C THR A 49 16.66 33.99 -1.84
N PRO A 50 15.50 34.10 -2.49
CA PRO A 50 14.39 33.20 -2.23
C PRO A 50 14.57 31.84 -2.92
N HIS A 51 14.41 30.75 -2.16
CA HIS A 51 14.32 29.38 -2.63
C HIS A 51 12.92 28.86 -2.43
N TYR A 52 12.19 28.61 -3.51
CA TYR A 52 10.78 28.27 -3.46
C TYR A 52 10.54 26.85 -2.98
N TYR A 53 9.55 26.68 -2.11
CA TYR A 53 9.12 25.38 -1.62
C TYR A 53 8.29 24.63 -2.66
N LYS A 54 8.59 23.34 -2.77
CA LYS A 54 7.72 22.36 -3.41
C LYS A 54 7.08 21.51 -2.32
N TYR A 55 5.76 21.52 -2.26
CA TYR A 55 5.01 20.73 -1.29
C TYR A 55 4.70 19.34 -1.83
N SER A 56 4.58 18.38 -0.92
CA SER A 56 4.12 17.03 -1.17
C SER A 56 3.39 16.52 0.06
N VAL A 57 2.56 15.52 -0.11
CA VAL A 57 1.89 14.81 0.99
C VAL A 57 2.24 13.34 0.95
N THR A 58 2.25 12.72 2.12
CA THR A 58 2.35 11.28 2.29
C THR A 58 1.23 10.84 3.22
N GLU A 59 0.74 9.65 3.10
CA GLU A 59 -0.23 9.07 4.00
C GLU A 59 0.38 7.91 4.77
N THR A 60 0.03 7.80 6.04
CA THR A 60 0.38 6.61 6.83
C THR A 60 -0.38 5.42 6.30
N GLU A 61 0.31 4.32 6.06
CA GLU A 61 -0.29 3.10 5.52
C GLU A 61 -1.47 2.63 6.38
N ILE A 62 -2.61 2.41 5.72
CA ILE A 62 -3.82 1.88 6.33
C ILE A 62 -3.99 0.42 5.92
N LYS A 63 -3.98 -0.50 6.88
CA LYS A 63 -4.14 -1.93 6.61
C LYS A 63 -5.43 -2.22 5.84
N GLY A 64 -5.32 -2.94 4.72
CA GLY A 64 -6.46 -3.28 3.87
C GLY A 64 -6.82 -2.22 2.84
N TYR A 65 -6.02 -1.17 2.71
CA TYR A 65 -6.21 -0.13 1.69
C TYR A 65 -4.96 0.07 0.84
N THR A 66 -5.18 0.41 -0.41
CA THR A 66 -4.15 0.92 -1.31
C THR A 66 -4.36 2.42 -1.47
N THR A 67 -3.34 3.20 -1.18
CA THR A 67 -3.36 4.65 -1.31
C THR A 67 -2.78 5.07 -2.65
N THR A 68 -3.46 5.98 -3.34
CA THR A 68 -2.96 6.69 -4.52
C THR A 68 -3.01 8.18 -4.23
N ILE A 69 -1.93 8.91 -4.51
CA ILE A 69 -1.85 10.35 -4.33
C ILE A 69 -1.67 11.01 -5.69
N GLU A 70 -2.63 11.81 -6.07
CA GLU A 70 -2.61 12.60 -7.28
C GLU A 70 -2.31 14.06 -6.95
N THR A 71 -1.42 14.69 -7.72
CA THR A 71 -1.06 16.09 -7.55
C THR A 71 -1.55 16.87 -8.75
N SER A 72 -2.21 17.98 -8.51
CA SER A 72 -2.64 18.91 -9.57
C SER A 72 -1.46 19.52 -10.33
N LYS A 73 -1.71 20.05 -11.52
CA LYS A 73 -0.67 20.67 -12.37
C LYS A 73 0.01 21.88 -11.72
N ASP A 74 -0.72 22.61 -10.87
CA ASP A 74 -0.20 23.76 -10.11
C ASP A 74 0.65 23.33 -8.89
N GLY A 75 0.61 22.05 -8.51
CA GLY A 75 1.37 21.50 -7.38
C GLY A 75 0.81 21.82 -6.01
N PHE A 76 -0.41 22.38 -5.91
CA PHE A 76 -1.00 22.83 -4.65
C PHE A 76 -2.22 22.02 -4.20
N THR A 77 -2.79 21.21 -5.07
CA THR A 77 -3.91 20.33 -4.71
C THR A 77 -3.45 18.89 -4.74
N PHE A 78 -3.67 18.19 -3.65
CA PHE A 78 -3.35 16.78 -3.48
C PHE A 78 -4.64 16.01 -3.27
N THR A 79 -4.90 15.01 -4.11
CA THR A 79 -6.03 14.10 -3.95
C THR A 79 -5.52 12.76 -3.47
N ILE A 80 -5.92 12.36 -2.28
CA ILE A 80 -5.57 11.08 -1.67
C ILE A 80 -6.75 10.14 -1.87
N ILE A 81 -6.53 9.03 -2.54
CA ILE A 81 -7.55 8.05 -2.88
C ILE A 81 -7.21 6.73 -2.19
N ASN A 82 -8.01 6.36 -1.20
CA ASN A 82 -7.90 5.10 -0.48
C ASN A 82 -8.90 4.09 -1.04
N ARG A 83 -8.40 3.01 -1.62
CA ARG A 83 -9.22 1.90 -2.14
C ARG A 83 -9.05 0.69 -1.25
N HIS A 84 -10.15 0.21 -0.69
CA HIS A 84 -10.16 -1.04 0.05
C HIS A 84 -9.90 -2.21 -0.90
N PHE A 85 -8.95 -3.07 -0.55
CA PHE A 85 -8.78 -4.35 -1.23
C PHE A 85 -9.14 -5.49 -0.26
N ALA A 86 -9.95 -6.43 -0.75
CA ALA A 86 -10.21 -7.64 -0.02
C ALA A 86 -8.92 -8.46 0.01
N LEU A 87 -8.36 -8.66 1.20
CA LEU A 87 -7.37 -9.72 1.38
C LEU A 87 -8.10 -11.02 1.08
N LEU A 88 -7.75 -11.66 -0.04
CA LEU A 88 -8.22 -13.02 -0.28
C LEU A 88 -7.78 -13.87 0.92
N PRO A 89 -8.69 -14.66 1.50
CA PRO A 89 -8.27 -15.61 2.52
C PRO A 89 -7.12 -16.43 1.95
N ASP A 90 -6.08 -16.65 2.74
CA ASP A 90 -4.98 -17.52 2.37
C ASP A 90 -5.53 -18.97 2.32
N THR A 91 -6.15 -19.29 1.18
CA THR A 91 -6.75 -20.62 0.92
C THR A 91 -5.68 -21.65 0.57
N GLY A 92 -4.41 -21.24 0.46
CA GLY A 92 -3.25 -22.11 0.22
C GLY A 92 -2.62 -22.70 1.47
N GLY A 93 -3.18 -22.45 2.67
CA GLY A 93 -2.65 -22.92 3.93
C GLY A 93 -2.70 -24.44 4.12
N GLU A 94 -2.39 -24.89 5.31
CA GLU A 94 -2.21 -26.32 5.72
C GLU A 94 -3.32 -27.29 5.28
N GLY A 95 -4.53 -26.76 5.00
CA GLY A 95 -5.65 -27.55 4.52
C GLY A 95 -5.42 -28.23 3.15
N ILE A 96 -4.78 -27.55 2.21
CA ILE A 96 -4.50 -28.12 0.87
C ILE A 96 -3.49 -29.26 0.97
N MET A 97 -2.47 -29.11 1.81
CA MET A 97 -1.49 -30.19 2.05
C MET A 97 -2.13 -31.44 2.62
N MET A 98 -3.08 -31.31 3.52
CA MET A 98 -3.83 -32.46 4.07
C MET A 98 -4.61 -33.19 2.97
N PHE A 99 -5.26 -32.48 2.06
CA PHE A 99 -5.99 -33.09 0.95
C PHE A 99 -5.06 -33.78 -0.07
N ILE A 100 -3.89 -33.18 -0.36
CA ILE A 100 -2.90 -33.78 -1.26
C ILE A 100 -2.35 -35.06 -0.65
N ILE A 101 -2.02 -35.09 0.63
CA ILE A 101 -1.52 -36.27 1.34
C ILE A 101 -2.60 -37.35 1.38
N ALA A 102 -3.83 -37.02 1.78
CA ALA A 102 -4.92 -37.98 1.86
C ALA A 102 -5.26 -38.57 0.47
N GLY A 103 -5.33 -37.72 -0.58
CA GLY A 103 -5.57 -38.15 -1.94
C GLY A 103 -4.45 -39.03 -2.50
N GLY A 104 -3.19 -38.67 -2.22
CA GLY A 104 -2.01 -39.47 -2.61
C GLY A 104 -1.99 -40.85 -1.99
N LEU A 105 -2.29 -40.95 -0.67
CA LEU A 105 -2.38 -42.24 0.04
C LEU A 105 -3.51 -43.12 -0.49
N LEU A 106 -4.68 -42.53 -0.79
CA LEU A 106 -5.81 -43.26 -1.36
C LEU A 106 -5.45 -43.84 -2.73
N LEU A 107 -4.81 -43.06 -3.60
CA LEU A 107 -4.39 -43.49 -4.92
C LEU A 107 -3.35 -44.62 -4.84
N ALA A 108 -2.36 -44.50 -3.97
CA ALA A 108 -1.36 -45.53 -3.73
C ALA A 108 -2.00 -46.85 -3.23
N PHE A 109 -2.98 -46.76 -2.33
CA PHE A 109 -3.72 -47.92 -1.84
C PHE A 109 -4.53 -48.61 -2.94
N LEU A 110 -5.22 -47.86 -3.79
CA LEU A 110 -5.97 -48.39 -4.92
C LEU A 110 -5.06 -49.10 -5.95
N LEU A 111 -3.92 -48.51 -6.26
CA LEU A 111 -2.92 -49.13 -7.17
C LEU A 111 -2.34 -50.38 -6.58
N TYR A 112 -2.06 -50.39 -5.27
CA TYR A 112 -1.54 -51.58 -4.59
C TYR A 112 -2.53 -52.74 -4.58
N THR A 113 -3.79 -52.47 -4.24
CA THR A 113 -4.85 -53.51 -4.20
C THR A 113 -5.21 -54.00 -5.62
N GLY A 114 -5.20 -53.11 -6.62
CA GLY A 114 -5.42 -53.49 -8.02
C GLY A 114 -4.34 -54.43 -8.55
N ARG A 115 -3.07 -54.19 -8.21
CA ARG A 115 -1.96 -55.07 -8.58
C ARG A 115 -2.06 -56.45 -7.92
N ARG A 116 -2.50 -56.55 -6.66
CA ARG A 116 -2.69 -57.83 -5.96
C ARG A 116 -3.82 -58.65 -6.59
N ARG A 117 -4.90 -58.05 -7.04
CA ARG A 117 -6.01 -58.73 -7.72
C ARG A 117 -5.57 -59.36 -9.05
N LYS A 118 -4.77 -58.66 -9.85
CA LYS A 118 -4.24 -59.17 -11.13
C LYS A 118 -3.32 -60.38 -10.95
N ARG A 119 -2.51 -60.42 -9.86
CA ARG A 119 -1.62 -61.57 -9.56
C ARG A 119 -2.36 -62.85 -9.14
N LYS A 120 -3.61 -62.71 -8.61
CA LYS A 120 -4.41 -63.90 -8.19
C LYS A 120 -5.20 -64.51 -9.36
N GLN A 121 -5.32 -63.81 -10.48
CA GLN A 121 -6.02 -64.34 -11.68
C GLN A 121 -5.09 -65.01 -12.70
N THR A 122 -3.78 -65.01 -12.46
CA THR A 122 -2.78 -65.62 -13.37
C THR A 122 -2.17 -66.94 -12.78
N MET A 123 -2.83 -67.49 -11.79
CA MET A 123 -2.55 -68.83 -11.31
C MET A 123 -3.76 -69.72 -11.69
#